data_511c1b0bbcc4e5db73138f09957c3a3f
#
_entry.id   511c1b0bbcc4e5db73138f09957c3a3f
#
_cell.length_a   1.000
_cell.length_b   1.000
_cell.length_c   1.000
_cell.angle_alpha   90.00
_cell.angle_beta   90.00
_cell.angle_gamma   90.00
#
_symmetry.space_group_name_H-M   'P 1'
#
loop_
_entity.id
_entity.type
_entity.pdbx_description
1 polymer ?
#
loop_
_entity_poly.entity_id
_entity_poly.type
_entity_poly.pdbx_seq_one_letter_code
_entity_poly.pdbx_strand_id
1 'polypeptide(L)'
;MAPENQTTIFNTVLEEQEITKSVDLEILKVERLRALIFAIIALFFAILFPIFTAMNLDSMEIGRKVPRKVAEIVILGLVPFEILIWFVLGHFLKAGKAVPVFWHYIGAFIEIGLISILILRAGNVLSVFAMFIPVVFMYFLIIALSGLRLSFSISVFTGSLAAIEYVAVAWYITNNMDKPIVMPEAVPPLMFFTHIVKGIMLFMAGLITGIVTDKLKKGFLKSYQTVSEKNKIMNMFGQHVSPEVMEKLLQQKSEMEGEIRSVCVMFLDIRNFTTFSESRSPQEVFTYLNSLFEFMIEIVNRNHGVINKFLGDGFMAVFGAPFSDGRDSQNAVKAAREIIQTLHQEVLSGRIQPTNVGIGLHTGNAVTGNVGSSQRKEYTIIGDVVNLASRVESLNKQFDSQLLISDAVKNAIGKEAADAISLGKVAVKGRLDPVEVFKLA
;
A
#
# COMPACT_ATOMS: atom_id res chain seq x y z
N MET A 1 -12.45 -33.27 16.01
CA MET A 1 -12.97 -31.94 15.59
C MET A 1 -12.54 -30.84 16.55
N ALA A 2 -11.26 -30.52 16.74
CA ALA A 2 -10.89 -29.44 17.66
C ALA A 2 -9.52 -28.74 17.47
N PRO A 3 -8.58 -29.10 16.62
CA PRO A 3 -7.36 -28.27 16.48
C PRO A 3 -7.42 -27.19 15.37
N GLU A 4 -8.19 -27.36 14.30
CA GLU A 4 -8.22 -26.39 13.18
C GLU A 4 -8.86 -25.03 13.51
N ASN A 5 -9.90 -25.02 14.36
CA ASN A 5 -10.57 -23.77 14.77
C ASN A 5 -9.69 -22.87 15.65
N GLN A 6 -8.82 -23.44 16.49
CA GLN A 6 -7.95 -22.64 17.36
C GLN A 6 -6.82 -21.96 16.59
N THR A 7 -6.25 -22.61 15.58
CA THR A 7 -5.18 -22.05 14.73
C THR A 7 -5.72 -20.91 13.86
N THR A 8 -6.93 -21.06 13.34
CA THR A 8 -7.58 -20.02 12.52
C THR A 8 -7.92 -18.79 13.34
N ILE A 9 -8.47 -18.95 14.56
CA ILE A 9 -8.77 -17.84 15.47
C ILE A 9 -7.47 -17.13 15.90
N PHE A 10 -6.41 -17.88 16.22
CA PHE A 10 -5.12 -17.33 16.62
C PHE A 10 -4.47 -16.49 15.50
N ASN A 11 -4.51 -16.98 14.26
CA ASN A 11 -3.99 -16.26 13.11
C ASN A 11 -4.80 -14.97 12.82
N THR A 12 -6.13 -15.01 12.97
CA THR A 12 -6.98 -13.82 12.81
C THR A 12 -6.67 -12.75 13.85
N VAL A 13 -6.42 -13.15 15.10
CA VAL A 13 -6.06 -12.22 16.20
C VAL A 13 -4.68 -11.59 15.96
N LEU A 14 -3.71 -12.37 15.46
CA LEU A 14 -2.39 -11.84 15.11
C LEU A 14 -2.46 -10.84 13.95
N GLU A 15 -3.22 -11.14 12.90
CA GLU A 15 -3.45 -10.24 11.77
C GLU A 15 -4.12 -8.93 12.22
N GLU A 16 -5.14 -8.98 13.09
CA GLU A 16 -5.77 -7.78 13.66
C GLU A 16 -4.78 -6.95 14.50
N GLN A 17 -3.90 -7.58 15.25
CA GLN A 17 -2.86 -6.89 16.02
C GLN A 17 -1.84 -6.22 15.12
N GLU A 18 -1.40 -6.85 14.03
CA GLU A 18 -0.49 -6.25 13.05
C GLU A 18 -1.12 -5.06 12.32
N ILE A 19 -2.39 -5.18 11.92
CA ILE A 19 -3.14 -4.09 11.31
C ILE A 19 -3.25 -2.91 12.29
N THR A 20 -3.64 -3.18 13.53
CA THR A 20 -3.77 -2.14 14.57
C THR A 20 -2.44 -1.45 14.81
N LYS A 21 -1.35 -2.19 14.94
CA LYS A 21 0.01 -1.64 15.11
C LYS A 21 0.44 -0.79 13.91
N SER A 22 0.15 -1.21 12.70
CA SER A 22 0.45 -0.47 11.48
C SER A 22 -0.31 0.86 11.44
N VAL A 23 -1.60 0.85 11.80
CA VAL A 23 -2.45 2.04 11.88
C VAL A 23 -1.95 2.98 12.98
N ASP A 24 -1.57 2.48 14.15
CA ASP A 24 -1.04 3.29 15.25
C ASP A 24 0.27 4.00 14.85
N LEU A 25 1.13 3.34 14.07
CA LEU A 25 2.35 3.97 13.55
C LEU A 25 2.06 5.07 12.52
N GLU A 26 1.04 4.90 11.67
CA GLU A 26 0.62 5.97 10.74
C GLU A 26 0.01 7.16 11.50
N ILE A 27 -0.81 6.91 12.51
CA ILE A 27 -1.34 7.96 13.41
C ILE A 27 -0.18 8.73 14.05
N LEU A 28 0.86 8.02 14.50
CA LEU A 28 2.04 8.63 15.13
C LEU A 28 2.82 9.55 14.16
N LYS A 29 2.90 9.20 12.87
CA LYS A 29 3.48 10.09 11.85
C LYS A 29 2.69 11.38 11.70
N VAL A 30 1.35 11.28 11.69
CA VAL A 30 0.45 12.43 11.60
C VAL A 30 0.56 13.31 12.83
N GLU A 31 0.63 12.73 14.04
CA GLU A 31 0.84 13.48 15.28
C GLU A 31 2.19 14.21 15.31
N ARG A 32 3.23 13.56 14.84
CA ARG A 32 4.55 14.19 14.71
C ARG A 32 4.51 15.39 13.76
N LEU A 33 3.80 15.26 12.63
CA LEU A 33 3.59 16.37 11.70
C LEU A 33 2.76 17.49 12.34
N ARG A 34 1.73 17.17 13.15
CA ARG A 34 0.93 18.13 13.92
C ARG A 34 1.79 19.00 14.82
N ALA A 35 2.67 18.37 15.62
CA ALA A 35 3.55 19.11 16.53
C ALA A 35 4.46 20.09 15.76
N LEU A 36 5.00 19.68 14.63
CA LEU A 36 5.82 20.56 13.78
C LEU A 36 5.00 21.72 13.20
N ILE A 37 3.81 21.45 12.66
CA ILE A 37 2.90 22.46 12.11
C ILE A 37 2.55 23.48 13.18
N PHE A 38 2.20 23.01 14.39
CA PHE A 38 1.84 23.88 15.48
C PHE A 38 3.01 24.76 15.95
N ALA A 39 4.22 24.20 16.04
CA ALA A 39 5.42 24.96 16.33
C ALA A 39 5.68 26.07 15.31
N ILE A 40 5.52 25.77 14.00
CA ILE A 40 5.70 26.74 12.91
C ILE A 40 4.64 27.85 13.00
N ILE A 41 3.38 27.51 13.21
CA ILE A 41 2.29 28.50 13.33
C ILE A 41 2.52 29.38 14.56
N ALA A 42 2.87 28.79 15.71
CA ALA A 42 3.15 29.53 16.93
C ALA A 42 4.33 30.51 16.73
N LEU A 43 5.40 30.04 16.09
CA LEU A 43 6.57 30.89 15.77
C LEU A 43 6.21 32.03 14.82
N PHE A 44 5.42 31.73 13.79
CA PHE A 44 4.95 32.74 12.83
C PHE A 44 4.17 33.87 13.54
N PHE A 45 3.22 33.52 14.39
CA PHE A 45 2.47 34.52 15.18
C PHE A 45 3.35 35.26 16.20
N ALA A 46 4.32 34.58 16.81
CA ALA A 46 5.25 35.21 17.75
C ALA A 46 6.15 36.26 17.07
N ILE A 47 6.47 36.09 15.81
CA ILE A 47 7.27 37.05 15.02
C ILE A 47 6.37 38.17 14.44
N LEU A 48 5.23 37.77 13.84
CA LEU A 48 4.38 38.73 13.11
C LEU A 48 3.66 39.71 14.04
N PHE A 49 3.21 39.26 15.22
CA PHE A 49 2.42 40.06 16.13
C PHE A 49 3.18 41.30 16.69
N PRO A 50 4.44 41.19 17.16
CA PRO A 50 5.26 42.34 17.52
C PRO A 50 5.51 43.32 16.38
N ILE A 51 5.76 42.82 15.17
CA ILE A 51 6.00 43.65 13.97
C ILE A 51 4.75 44.47 13.65
N PHE A 52 3.57 43.79 13.60
CA PHE A 52 2.31 44.45 13.29
C PHE A 52 1.93 45.52 14.31
N THR A 53 2.16 45.28 15.62
CA THR A 53 1.90 46.24 16.66
C THR A 53 2.88 47.39 16.68
N ALA A 54 4.16 47.16 16.34
CA ALA A 54 5.16 48.23 16.17
C ALA A 54 4.79 49.19 15.04
N MET A 55 4.23 48.68 13.94
CA MET A 55 3.83 49.49 12.77
C MET A 55 2.57 50.34 13.03
N ASN A 56 1.65 49.89 13.91
CA ASN A 56 0.33 50.53 14.08
C ASN A 56 0.14 51.28 15.42
N LEU A 57 1.01 51.07 16.42
CA LEU A 57 0.80 51.57 17.80
C LEU A 57 2.03 52.32 18.37
N ASP A 58 2.79 52.99 17.52
CA ASP A 58 4.03 53.70 17.91
C ASP A 58 3.82 54.80 18.98
N SER A 59 2.57 55.26 19.18
CA SER A 59 2.19 56.31 20.11
C SER A 59 1.84 55.86 21.54
N MET A 60 1.70 54.53 21.78
CA MET A 60 1.34 54.01 23.11
C MET A 60 2.44 53.08 23.66
N GLU A 61 3.04 53.40 24.79
CA GLU A 61 4.04 52.57 25.50
C GLU A 61 3.54 51.14 25.80
N ILE A 62 2.24 51.01 26.02
CA ILE A 62 1.53 49.74 26.22
C ILE A 62 1.60 48.85 24.97
N GLY A 63 1.50 49.45 23.77
CA GLY A 63 1.52 48.72 22.51
C GLY A 63 2.85 48.00 22.19
N ARG A 64 3.96 48.43 22.79
CA ARG A 64 5.28 47.79 22.61
C ARG A 64 5.60 46.70 23.64
N LYS A 65 5.11 46.81 24.89
CA LYS A 65 5.47 45.89 25.98
C LYS A 65 4.74 44.55 25.91
N VAL A 66 3.47 44.54 25.52
CA VAL A 66 2.64 43.31 25.47
C VAL A 66 3.05 42.34 24.37
N PRO A 67 3.20 42.80 23.10
CA PRO A 67 3.60 41.91 22.03
C PRO A 67 4.93 41.22 22.29
N ARG A 68 5.91 41.94 22.84
CA ARG A 68 7.23 41.40 23.16
C ARG A 68 7.16 40.31 24.24
N LYS A 69 6.45 40.53 25.34
CA LYS A 69 6.28 39.51 26.40
C LYS A 69 5.52 38.27 25.93
N VAL A 70 4.50 38.47 25.08
CA VAL A 70 3.76 37.38 24.46
C VAL A 70 4.70 36.54 23.56
N ALA A 71 5.48 37.21 22.72
CA ALA A 71 6.45 36.54 21.85
C ALA A 71 7.51 35.75 22.65
N GLU A 72 8.02 36.35 23.76
CA GLU A 72 8.99 35.69 24.63
C GLU A 72 8.42 34.36 25.22
N ILE A 73 7.18 34.33 25.69
CA ILE A 73 6.55 33.14 26.27
C ILE A 73 6.32 32.06 25.17
N VAL A 74 5.90 32.45 23.97
CA VAL A 74 5.68 31.53 22.88
C VAL A 74 7.02 30.94 22.43
N ILE A 75 8.05 31.76 22.27
CA ILE A 75 9.37 31.30 21.80
C ILE A 75 10.07 30.44 22.87
N LEU A 76 9.98 30.80 24.14
CA LEU A 76 10.67 30.10 25.23
C LEU A 76 9.88 28.94 25.84
N GLY A 77 8.56 28.90 25.63
CA GLY A 77 7.69 27.86 26.18
C GLY A 77 7.06 26.96 25.14
N LEU A 78 6.14 27.50 24.36
CA LEU A 78 5.30 26.68 23.47
C LEU A 78 6.10 26.03 22.30
N VAL A 79 6.95 26.79 21.63
CA VAL A 79 7.73 26.28 20.50
C VAL A 79 8.72 25.19 20.91
N PRO A 80 9.55 25.35 21.98
CA PRO A 80 10.41 24.27 22.45
C PRO A 80 9.65 23.03 22.91
N PHE A 81 8.49 23.21 23.54
CA PHE A 81 7.64 22.11 23.96
C PHE A 81 7.15 21.27 22.77
N GLU A 82 6.66 21.90 21.71
CA GLU A 82 6.22 21.18 20.49
C GLU A 82 7.39 20.52 19.77
N ILE A 83 8.56 21.15 19.73
CA ILE A 83 9.77 20.54 19.20
C ILE A 83 10.18 19.31 20.01
N LEU A 84 10.09 19.37 21.34
CA LEU A 84 10.34 18.22 22.23
C LEU A 84 9.36 17.08 21.91
N ILE A 85 8.06 17.38 21.79
CA ILE A 85 7.05 16.40 21.39
C ILE A 85 7.45 15.77 20.05
N TRP A 86 7.83 16.57 19.07
CA TRP A 86 8.23 16.08 17.74
C TRP A 86 9.43 15.11 17.82
N PHE A 87 10.43 15.37 18.67
CA PHE A 87 11.55 14.47 18.90
C PHE A 87 11.13 13.19 19.62
N VAL A 88 10.32 13.30 20.68
CA VAL A 88 9.82 12.13 21.44
C VAL A 88 9.00 11.21 20.54
N LEU A 89 8.04 11.75 19.77
CA LEU A 89 7.25 10.98 18.82
C LEU A 89 8.13 10.33 17.75
N GLY A 90 9.18 11.03 17.29
CA GLY A 90 10.17 10.48 16.36
C GLY A 90 10.96 9.29 16.93
N HIS A 91 11.24 9.30 18.23
CA HIS A 91 11.89 8.18 18.91
C HIS A 91 10.97 6.95 18.99
N PHE A 92 9.71 7.12 19.38
CA PHE A 92 8.72 6.04 19.40
C PHE A 92 8.47 5.46 18.00
N LEU A 93 8.40 6.30 16.98
CA LEU A 93 8.24 5.89 15.59
C LEU A 93 9.41 4.99 15.12
N LYS A 94 10.66 5.39 15.42
CA LYS A 94 11.85 4.59 15.09
C LYS A 94 11.88 3.27 15.86
N ALA A 95 11.37 3.26 17.09
CA ALA A 95 11.28 2.04 17.90
C ALA A 95 10.13 1.11 17.48
N GLY A 96 9.25 1.52 16.55
CA GLY A 96 8.06 0.75 16.14
C GLY A 96 7.06 0.54 17.26
N LYS A 97 6.98 1.47 18.23
CA LYS A 97 6.11 1.40 19.41
C LYS A 97 5.08 2.51 19.40
N ALA A 98 3.84 2.18 19.78
CA ALA A 98 2.80 3.18 20.03
C ALA A 98 3.10 3.99 21.29
N VAL A 99 2.66 5.25 21.29
CA VAL A 99 2.73 6.12 22.47
C VAL A 99 1.55 5.79 23.41
N PRO A 100 1.77 5.59 24.72
CA PRO A 100 0.69 5.37 25.66
C PRO A 100 -0.31 6.54 25.64
N VAL A 101 -1.60 6.24 25.61
CA VAL A 101 -2.70 7.22 25.48
C VAL A 101 -2.64 8.33 26.53
N PHE A 102 -2.18 8.02 27.73
CA PHE A 102 -2.00 8.97 28.82
C PHE A 102 -1.14 10.19 28.45
N TRP A 103 -0.09 10.01 27.63
CA TRP A 103 0.78 11.12 27.22
C TRP A 103 0.07 12.13 26.32
N HIS A 104 -0.93 11.72 25.57
CA HIS A 104 -1.74 12.63 24.76
C HIS A 104 -2.58 13.59 25.62
N TYR A 105 -3.11 13.10 26.76
CA TYR A 105 -3.84 13.93 27.72
C TYR A 105 -2.92 14.93 28.41
N ILE A 106 -1.72 14.51 28.82
CA ILE A 106 -0.71 15.41 29.39
C ILE A 106 -0.31 16.49 28.37
N GLY A 107 -0.04 16.10 27.13
CA GLY A 107 0.29 17.04 26.06
C GLY A 107 -0.80 18.09 25.88
N ALA A 108 -2.07 17.66 25.77
CA ALA A 108 -3.20 18.57 25.64
C ALA A 108 -3.32 19.52 26.86
N PHE A 109 -3.11 19.02 28.09
CA PHE A 109 -3.13 19.81 29.29
C PHE A 109 -2.05 20.91 29.28
N ILE A 110 -0.83 20.57 28.86
CA ILE A 110 0.27 21.54 28.79
C ILE A 110 0.02 22.55 27.68
N GLU A 111 -0.41 22.11 26.49
CA GLU A 111 -0.71 22.97 25.34
C GLU A 111 -1.77 24.02 25.69
N ILE A 112 -2.87 23.62 26.31
CA ILE A 112 -3.96 24.51 26.72
C ILE A 112 -3.50 25.44 27.88
N GLY A 113 -2.83 24.88 28.88
CA GLY A 113 -2.33 25.64 30.03
C GLY A 113 -1.34 26.74 29.65
N LEU A 114 -0.46 26.48 28.67
CA LEU A 114 0.47 27.49 28.15
C LEU A 114 -0.27 28.68 27.53
N ILE A 115 -1.37 28.45 26.80
CA ILE A 115 -2.20 29.54 26.25
C ILE A 115 -2.91 30.29 27.36
N SER A 116 -3.45 29.61 28.36
CA SER A 116 -4.09 30.21 29.52
C SER A 116 -3.12 31.15 30.26
N ILE A 117 -1.89 30.69 30.50
CA ILE A 117 -0.82 31.51 31.13
C ILE A 117 -0.51 32.75 30.27
N LEU A 118 -0.47 32.57 28.95
CA LEU A 118 -0.17 33.64 28.01
C LEU A 118 -1.24 34.74 28.06
N ILE A 119 -2.52 34.36 28.11
CA ILE A 119 -3.64 35.31 28.27
C ILE A 119 -3.62 36.00 29.64
N LEU A 120 -3.34 35.28 30.73
CA LEU A 120 -3.20 35.85 32.06
C LEU A 120 -2.06 36.88 32.10
N ARG A 121 -0.92 36.59 31.47
CA ARG A 121 0.20 37.56 31.39
C ARG A 121 -0.16 38.80 30.57
N ALA A 122 -0.90 38.62 29.47
CA ALA A 122 -1.44 39.75 28.71
C ALA A 122 -2.45 40.56 29.54
N GLY A 123 -3.26 39.90 30.36
CA GLY A 123 -4.22 40.56 31.28
C GLY A 123 -3.59 41.52 32.25
N ASN A 124 -2.40 41.22 32.79
CA ASN A 124 -1.65 42.14 33.68
C ASN A 124 -1.30 43.50 33.05
N VAL A 125 -1.33 43.59 31.69
CA VAL A 125 -1.00 44.84 30.99
C VAL A 125 -2.22 45.43 30.28
N LEU A 126 -3.06 44.58 29.70
CA LEU A 126 -4.23 44.98 28.88
C LEU A 126 -5.55 44.93 29.67
N SER A 127 -5.49 44.42 30.92
CA SER A 127 -6.73 44.19 31.71
C SER A 127 -7.73 43.34 30.90
N VAL A 128 -9.01 43.68 30.92
CA VAL A 128 -10.09 42.95 30.19
C VAL A 128 -9.87 42.86 28.69
N PHE A 129 -9.11 43.78 28.06
CA PHE A 129 -8.83 43.74 26.64
C PHE A 129 -7.96 42.53 26.23
N ALA A 130 -7.24 41.90 27.18
CA ALA A 130 -6.52 40.66 26.93
C ALA A 130 -7.41 39.52 26.40
N MET A 131 -8.71 39.54 26.70
CA MET A 131 -9.68 38.54 26.26
C MET A 131 -10.12 38.71 24.78
N PHE A 132 -9.69 39.79 24.14
CA PHE A 132 -10.01 40.11 22.73
C PHE A 132 -8.80 40.01 21.79
N ILE A 133 -7.62 39.70 22.34
CA ILE A 133 -6.42 39.52 21.51
C ILE A 133 -6.49 38.23 20.68
N PRO A 134 -5.82 38.18 19.53
CA PRO A 134 -5.82 37.00 18.66
C PRO A 134 -5.36 35.68 19.31
N VAL A 135 -4.58 35.76 20.40
CA VAL A 135 -4.09 34.59 21.14
C VAL A 135 -5.24 33.68 21.63
N VAL A 136 -6.42 34.25 21.91
CA VAL A 136 -7.61 33.48 22.30
C VAL A 136 -8.04 32.49 21.22
N PHE A 137 -7.81 32.80 19.93
CA PHE A 137 -8.12 31.87 18.83
C PHE A 137 -7.20 30.65 18.79
N MET A 138 -6.06 30.68 19.51
CA MET A 138 -5.18 29.51 19.58
C MET A 138 -5.84 28.31 20.28
N TYR A 139 -6.81 28.54 21.18
CA TYR A 139 -7.61 27.46 21.73
C TYR A 139 -8.33 26.67 20.63
N PHE A 140 -8.99 27.38 19.67
CA PHE A 140 -9.67 26.73 18.56
C PHE A 140 -8.69 25.97 17.65
N LEU A 141 -7.49 26.52 17.46
CA LEU A 141 -6.44 25.88 16.67
C LEU A 141 -5.99 24.55 17.31
N ILE A 142 -5.73 24.56 18.63
CA ILE A 142 -5.35 23.34 19.36
C ILE A 142 -6.48 22.31 19.32
N ILE A 143 -7.73 22.75 19.54
CA ILE A 143 -8.90 21.86 19.46
C ILE A 143 -9.00 21.24 18.07
N ALA A 144 -8.88 22.03 16.99
CA ALA A 144 -8.90 21.51 15.62
C ALA A 144 -7.75 20.53 15.35
N LEU A 145 -6.53 20.87 15.79
CA LEU A 145 -5.35 20.01 15.64
C LEU A 145 -5.41 18.74 16.50
N SER A 146 -6.20 18.73 17.60
CA SER A 146 -6.42 17.51 18.39
C SER A 146 -7.12 16.43 17.59
N GLY A 147 -7.88 16.80 16.54
CA GLY A 147 -8.50 15.85 15.61
C GLY A 147 -7.51 14.98 14.87
N LEU A 148 -6.28 15.45 14.65
CA LEU A 148 -5.22 14.67 14.02
C LEU A 148 -4.73 13.49 14.87
N ARG A 149 -5.09 13.44 16.16
CA ARG A 149 -4.84 12.31 17.07
C ARG A 149 -5.80 11.13 16.84
N LEU A 150 -6.76 11.29 15.96
CA LEU A 150 -7.78 10.28 15.61
C LEU A 150 -8.46 9.63 16.83
N SER A 151 -8.72 10.43 17.87
CA SER A 151 -9.36 10.01 19.12
C SER A 151 -10.47 10.97 19.55
N PHE A 152 -11.71 10.47 19.58
CA PHE A 152 -12.87 11.20 20.08
C PHE A 152 -12.64 11.77 21.48
N SER A 153 -12.18 10.88 22.39
CA SER A 153 -12.01 11.24 23.81
C SER A 153 -10.99 12.36 24.04
N ILE A 154 -9.89 12.35 23.26
CA ILE A 154 -8.84 13.38 23.37
C ILE A 154 -9.35 14.73 22.85
N SER A 155 -10.10 14.74 21.73
CA SER A 155 -10.65 15.99 21.19
C SER A 155 -11.69 16.60 22.12
N VAL A 156 -12.59 15.79 22.70
CA VAL A 156 -13.57 16.26 23.68
C VAL A 156 -12.88 16.73 24.97
N PHE A 157 -11.87 16.00 25.45
CA PHE A 157 -11.08 16.42 26.62
C PHE A 157 -10.40 17.78 26.36
N THR A 158 -9.75 17.95 25.21
CA THR A 158 -9.06 19.19 24.84
C THR A 158 -10.04 20.37 24.78
N GLY A 159 -11.23 20.18 24.16
CA GLY A 159 -12.27 21.20 24.11
C GLY A 159 -12.86 21.52 25.46
N SER A 160 -13.09 20.53 26.34
CA SER A 160 -13.59 20.71 27.70
C SER A 160 -12.59 21.48 28.58
N LEU A 161 -11.33 21.07 28.49
CA LEU A 161 -10.24 21.73 29.23
C LEU A 161 -10.08 23.18 28.78
N ALA A 162 -10.06 23.45 27.48
CA ALA A 162 -10.00 24.79 26.91
C ALA A 162 -11.17 25.66 27.37
N ALA A 163 -12.39 25.12 27.40
CA ALA A 163 -13.59 25.83 27.90
C ALA A 163 -13.46 26.21 29.37
N ILE A 164 -13.06 25.26 30.22
CA ILE A 164 -12.91 25.46 31.67
C ILE A 164 -11.82 26.49 31.96
N GLU A 165 -10.63 26.31 31.37
CA GLU A 165 -9.50 27.20 31.59
C GLU A 165 -9.78 28.63 31.07
N TYR A 166 -10.39 28.74 29.87
CA TYR A 166 -10.76 30.02 29.30
C TYR A 166 -11.74 30.79 30.21
N VAL A 167 -12.82 30.13 30.68
CA VAL A 167 -13.81 30.76 31.58
C VAL A 167 -13.16 31.13 32.92
N ALA A 168 -12.30 30.27 33.47
CA ALA A 168 -11.58 30.57 34.72
C ALA A 168 -10.64 31.78 34.55
N VAL A 169 -9.89 31.85 33.44
CA VAL A 169 -9.02 32.99 33.12
C VAL A 169 -9.85 34.26 32.93
N ALA A 170 -10.98 34.19 32.25
CA ALA A 170 -11.89 35.32 32.05
C ALA A 170 -12.47 35.82 33.38
N TRP A 171 -12.90 34.91 34.25
CA TRP A 171 -13.38 35.24 35.57
C TRP A 171 -12.31 35.95 36.42
N TYR A 172 -11.09 35.39 36.41
CA TYR A 172 -9.97 35.98 37.16
C TYR A 172 -9.63 37.38 36.66
N ILE A 173 -9.52 37.60 35.34
CA ILE A 173 -9.19 38.90 34.75
C ILE A 173 -10.30 39.93 35.05
N THR A 174 -11.57 39.55 34.90
CA THR A 174 -12.71 40.46 35.16
C THR A 174 -12.86 40.88 36.61
N ASN A 175 -12.47 40.04 37.57
CA ASN A 175 -12.63 40.31 38.98
C ASN A 175 -11.41 40.94 39.67
N ASN A 176 -10.19 40.63 39.18
CA ASN A 176 -8.96 40.99 39.93
C ASN A 176 -8.08 42.01 39.19
N MET A 177 -8.41 42.41 37.95
CA MET A 177 -7.62 43.41 37.22
C MET A 177 -8.33 44.75 37.16
N ASP A 178 -7.56 45.85 37.11
CA ASP A 178 -8.08 47.20 37.05
C ASP A 178 -9.04 47.38 35.86
N LYS A 179 -10.21 47.96 36.14
CA LYS A 179 -11.20 48.26 35.11
C LYS A 179 -10.79 49.55 34.38
N PRO A 180 -10.82 49.60 33.06
CA PRO A 180 -10.58 50.85 32.33
C PRO A 180 -11.65 51.88 32.76
N ILE A 181 -11.23 53.13 32.97
CA ILE A 181 -11.98 54.26 33.55
C ILE A 181 -13.28 54.61 32.79
N VAL A 182 -13.54 54.00 31.64
CA VAL A 182 -14.62 54.40 30.72
C VAL A 182 -15.75 53.36 30.59
N MET A 183 -15.81 52.32 31.44
CA MET A 183 -16.88 51.32 31.31
C MET A 183 -18.06 51.61 32.26
N PRO A 184 -19.32 51.73 31.76
CA PRO A 184 -20.51 51.78 32.57
C PRO A 184 -20.61 50.55 33.50
N GLU A 185 -21.14 50.72 34.74
CA GLU A 185 -21.23 49.64 35.74
C GLU A 185 -22.02 48.39 35.28
N ALA A 186 -22.92 48.54 34.33
CA ALA A 186 -23.71 47.41 33.76
C ALA A 186 -22.94 46.52 32.76
N VAL A 187 -21.77 46.92 32.27
CA VAL A 187 -21.02 46.20 31.25
C VAL A 187 -20.23 44.99 31.78
N PRO A 188 -19.65 45.00 33.01
CA PRO A 188 -18.88 43.85 33.49
C PRO A 188 -19.63 42.50 33.58
N PRO A 189 -20.88 42.44 34.11
CA PRO A 189 -21.66 41.19 34.12
C PRO A 189 -22.00 40.71 32.71
N LEU A 190 -22.31 41.62 31.78
CA LEU A 190 -22.60 41.31 30.39
C LEU A 190 -21.35 40.80 29.66
N MET A 191 -20.19 41.37 29.96
CA MET A 191 -18.89 40.91 29.45
C MET A 191 -18.58 39.49 29.92
N PHE A 192 -18.82 39.15 31.20
CA PHE A 192 -18.58 37.80 31.70
C PHE A 192 -19.50 36.77 31.04
N PHE A 193 -20.76 37.11 30.82
CA PHE A 193 -21.69 36.26 30.07
C PHE A 193 -21.18 35.93 28.66
N THR A 194 -20.61 36.90 27.96
CA THR A 194 -20.01 36.65 26.63
C THR A 194 -18.84 35.65 26.68
N HIS A 195 -18.08 35.64 27.74
CA HIS A 195 -17.00 34.68 27.96
C HIS A 195 -17.51 33.26 28.26
N ILE A 196 -18.64 33.13 28.98
CA ILE A 196 -19.31 31.85 29.19
C ILE A 196 -19.75 31.28 27.79
N VAL A 197 -20.37 32.12 26.97
CA VAL A 197 -20.77 31.71 25.61
C VAL A 197 -19.55 31.24 24.77
N LYS A 198 -18.43 31.98 24.83
CA LYS A 198 -17.18 31.54 24.18
C LYS A 198 -16.67 30.19 24.71
N GLY A 199 -16.75 29.99 26.06
CA GLY A 199 -16.41 28.68 26.65
C GLY A 199 -17.28 27.54 26.13
N ILE A 200 -18.61 27.78 26.02
CA ILE A 200 -19.52 26.80 25.40
C ILE A 200 -19.12 26.52 23.94
N MET A 201 -18.76 27.55 23.17
CA MET A 201 -18.29 27.36 21.78
C MET A 201 -17.00 26.54 21.71
N LEU A 202 -16.05 26.72 22.65
CA LEU A 202 -14.84 25.89 22.72
C LEU A 202 -15.17 24.42 23.02
N PHE A 203 -16.07 24.17 23.97
CA PHE A 203 -16.56 22.82 24.26
C PHE A 203 -17.22 22.18 23.05
N MET A 204 -18.13 22.92 22.39
CA MET A 204 -18.81 22.45 21.18
C MET A 204 -17.82 22.17 20.03
N ALA A 205 -16.80 23.02 19.87
CA ALA A 205 -15.73 22.78 18.90
C ALA A 205 -15.00 21.47 19.18
N GLY A 206 -14.69 21.17 20.45
CA GLY A 206 -14.09 19.89 20.86
C GLY A 206 -14.97 18.69 20.57
N LEU A 207 -16.27 18.82 20.86
CA LEU A 207 -17.25 17.76 20.59
C LEU A 207 -17.40 17.48 19.08
N ILE A 208 -17.54 18.54 18.27
CA ILE A 208 -17.64 18.42 16.80
C ILE A 208 -16.36 17.81 16.24
N THR A 209 -15.19 18.29 16.66
CA THR A 209 -13.90 17.73 16.27
C THR A 209 -13.82 16.26 16.62
N GLY A 210 -14.25 15.87 17.83
CA GLY A 210 -14.29 14.46 18.24
C GLY A 210 -15.17 13.59 17.36
N ILE A 211 -16.39 14.05 17.02
CA ILE A 211 -17.31 13.33 16.15
C ILE A 211 -16.72 13.14 14.75
N VAL A 212 -16.14 14.21 14.18
CA VAL A 212 -15.50 14.14 12.85
C VAL A 212 -14.33 13.17 12.88
N THR A 213 -13.51 13.25 13.92
CA THR A 213 -12.36 12.38 14.13
C THR A 213 -12.73 10.90 14.21
N ASP A 214 -13.78 10.55 14.95
CA ASP A 214 -14.26 9.17 15.06
C ASP A 214 -14.74 8.63 13.70
N LYS A 215 -15.46 9.45 12.94
CA LYS A 215 -15.88 9.08 11.58
C LYS A 215 -14.69 8.89 10.64
N LEU A 216 -13.70 9.77 10.69
CA LEU A 216 -12.48 9.65 9.88
C LEU A 216 -11.70 8.39 10.23
N LYS A 217 -11.52 8.11 11.53
CA LYS A 217 -10.84 6.89 12.00
C LYS A 217 -11.54 5.62 11.49
N LYS A 218 -12.85 5.54 11.65
CA LYS A 218 -13.66 4.39 11.18
C LYS A 218 -13.58 4.22 9.66
N GLY A 219 -13.64 5.32 8.91
CA GLY A 219 -13.48 5.31 7.45
C GLY A 219 -12.10 4.82 7.01
N PHE A 220 -11.04 5.29 7.68
CA PHE A 220 -9.67 4.88 7.40
C PHE A 220 -9.45 3.39 7.69
N LEU A 221 -9.89 2.90 8.85
CA LEU A 221 -9.79 1.48 9.22
C LEU A 221 -10.52 0.58 8.22
N LYS A 222 -11.75 0.95 7.83
CA LYS A 222 -12.53 0.21 6.84
C LYS A 222 -11.83 0.16 5.48
N SER A 223 -11.28 1.29 5.02
CA SER A 223 -10.53 1.34 3.76
C SER A 223 -9.28 0.44 3.81
N TYR A 224 -8.55 0.48 4.92
CA TYR A 224 -7.36 -0.35 5.11
C TYR A 224 -7.68 -1.85 5.13
N GLN A 225 -8.74 -2.25 5.83
CA GLN A 225 -9.24 -3.63 5.85
C GLN A 225 -9.62 -4.11 4.44
N THR A 226 -10.38 -3.29 3.69
CA THR A 226 -10.78 -3.63 2.31
C THR A 226 -9.57 -3.85 1.39
N VAL A 227 -8.53 -3.01 1.51
CA VAL A 227 -7.30 -3.16 0.72
C VAL A 227 -6.53 -4.42 1.14
N SER A 228 -6.43 -4.68 2.44
CA SER A 228 -5.77 -5.89 2.97
C SER A 228 -6.47 -7.18 2.54
N GLU A 229 -7.80 -7.23 2.64
CA GLU A 229 -8.61 -8.36 2.16
C GLU A 229 -8.44 -8.58 0.65
N LYS A 230 -8.46 -7.49 -0.13
CA LYS A 230 -8.21 -7.58 -1.57
C LYS A 230 -6.83 -8.16 -1.88
N ASN A 231 -5.79 -7.69 -1.19
CA ASN A 231 -4.43 -8.20 -1.37
C ASN A 231 -4.31 -9.68 -0.95
N LYS A 232 -4.98 -10.08 0.15
CA LYS A 232 -5.03 -11.48 0.60
C LYS A 232 -5.69 -12.38 -0.45
N ILE A 233 -6.83 -11.95 -0.99
CA ILE A 233 -7.51 -12.65 -2.07
C ILE A 233 -6.60 -12.74 -3.31
N MET A 234 -5.96 -11.64 -3.71
CA MET A 234 -5.03 -11.62 -4.84
C MET A 234 -3.85 -12.56 -4.63
N ASN A 235 -3.26 -12.61 -3.44
CA ASN A 235 -2.17 -13.53 -3.13
C ASN A 235 -2.60 -15.00 -3.13
N MET A 236 -3.79 -15.31 -2.62
CA MET A 236 -4.34 -16.68 -2.66
C MET A 236 -4.62 -17.15 -4.10
N PHE A 237 -5.19 -16.29 -4.93
CA PHE A 237 -5.44 -16.61 -6.34
C PHE A 237 -4.18 -16.53 -7.19
N GLY A 238 -3.20 -15.70 -6.87
CA GLY A 238 -1.94 -15.57 -7.60
C GLY A 238 -1.08 -16.83 -7.60
N GLN A 239 -1.34 -17.77 -6.68
CA GLN A 239 -0.70 -19.10 -6.72
C GLN A 239 -1.37 -20.07 -7.74
N HIS A 240 -2.59 -19.76 -8.17
CA HIS A 240 -3.38 -20.63 -9.07
C HIS A 240 -3.68 -19.97 -10.41
N VAL A 241 -3.49 -18.67 -10.53
CA VAL A 241 -3.73 -17.88 -11.75
C VAL A 241 -2.57 -16.90 -11.91
N SER A 242 -1.98 -16.86 -13.12
CA SER A 242 -0.87 -15.92 -13.34
C SER A 242 -1.30 -14.46 -13.13
N PRO A 243 -0.39 -13.57 -12.65
CA PRO A 243 -0.67 -12.16 -12.40
C PRO A 243 -1.28 -11.45 -13.62
N GLU A 244 -0.82 -11.79 -14.83
CA GLU A 244 -1.28 -11.19 -16.09
C GLU A 244 -2.73 -11.56 -16.41
N VAL A 245 -3.12 -12.82 -16.17
CA VAL A 245 -4.51 -13.27 -16.32
C VAL A 245 -5.38 -12.61 -15.27
N MET A 246 -4.91 -12.48 -14.03
CA MET A 246 -5.61 -11.79 -12.95
C MET A 246 -5.85 -10.31 -13.27
N GLU A 247 -4.83 -9.62 -13.78
CA GLU A 247 -4.94 -8.22 -14.17
C GLU A 247 -6.00 -8.03 -15.26
N LYS A 248 -6.00 -8.89 -16.28
CA LYS A 248 -7.00 -8.86 -17.33
C LYS A 248 -8.42 -9.12 -16.82
N LEU A 249 -8.58 -10.07 -15.89
CA LEU A 249 -9.87 -10.36 -15.24
C LEU A 249 -10.40 -9.16 -14.43
N LEU A 250 -9.50 -8.40 -13.77
CA LEU A 250 -9.87 -7.22 -13.00
C LEU A 250 -10.19 -6.00 -13.87
N GLN A 251 -9.56 -5.86 -15.02
CA GLN A 251 -9.81 -4.75 -15.97
C GLN A 251 -11.12 -4.94 -16.74
N GLN A 252 -11.50 -6.17 -17.05
CA GLN A 252 -12.73 -6.47 -17.76
C GLN A 252 -13.88 -6.74 -16.76
N LYS A 253 -14.77 -5.75 -16.60
CA LYS A 253 -15.99 -5.88 -15.76
C LYS A 253 -17.05 -6.83 -16.32
N SER A 254 -16.86 -7.38 -17.51
CA SER A 254 -17.80 -8.29 -18.19
C SER A 254 -17.13 -9.65 -18.44
N GLU A 255 -17.96 -10.65 -18.72
CA GLU A 255 -17.47 -11.99 -19.10
C GLU A 255 -16.48 -11.88 -20.27
N MET A 256 -15.30 -12.50 -20.12
CA MET A 256 -14.35 -12.60 -21.22
C MET A 256 -14.95 -13.50 -22.31
N GLU A 257 -15.58 -12.89 -23.31
CA GLU A 257 -15.88 -13.57 -24.56
C GLU A 257 -14.57 -13.98 -25.24
N GLY A 258 -14.59 -15.12 -25.97
CA GLY A 258 -13.39 -15.61 -26.62
C GLY A 258 -12.85 -14.63 -27.65
N GLU A 259 -11.58 -14.24 -27.52
CA GLU A 259 -10.88 -13.39 -28.48
C GLU A 259 -9.98 -14.24 -29.38
N ILE A 260 -9.99 -13.96 -30.70
CA ILE A 260 -8.99 -14.53 -31.59
C ILE A 260 -7.68 -13.75 -31.46
N ARG A 261 -6.61 -14.44 -31.09
CA ARG A 261 -5.27 -13.88 -30.97
C ARG A 261 -4.23 -14.72 -31.67
N SER A 262 -3.21 -14.07 -32.21
CA SER A 262 -1.99 -14.75 -32.65
C SER A 262 -1.17 -15.05 -31.39
N VAL A 263 -0.82 -16.31 -31.19
CA VAL A 263 -0.08 -16.78 -30.00
C VAL A 263 1.04 -17.71 -30.41
N CYS A 264 2.12 -17.77 -29.64
CA CYS A 264 3.09 -18.84 -29.71
C CYS A 264 2.88 -19.77 -28.51
N VAL A 265 2.68 -21.05 -28.77
CA VAL A 265 2.45 -22.07 -27.75
C VAL A 265 3.69 -22.91 -27.57
N MET A 266 4.10 -23.07 -26.32
CA MET A 266 5.20 -23.91 -25.88
C MET A 266 4.64 -25.14 -25.14
N PHE A 267 5.02 -26.35 -25.57
CA PHE A 267 4.94 -27.56 -24.76
C PHE A 267 6.33 -27.93 -24.29
N LEU A 268 6.45 -28.26 -23.01
CA LEU A 268 7.68 -28.75 -22.39
C LEU A 268 7.37 -30.05 -21.64
N ASP A 269 8.22 -31.04 -21.79
CA ASP A 269 8.10 -32.36 -21.16
C ASP A 269 9.48 -32.83 -20.67
N ILE A 270 9.52 -33.47 -19.47
CA ILE A 270 10.75 -33.98 -18.87
C ILE A 270 11.03 -35.39 -19.45
N ARG A 271 12.22 -35.60 -19.98
CA ARG A 271 12.58 -36.87 -20.57
C ARG A 271 12.81 -37.95 -19.53
N ASN A 272 12.27 -39.18 -19.83
CA ASN A 272 12.40 -40.38 -18.98
C ASN A 272 11.80 -40.22 -17.58
N PHE A 273 10.86 -39.28 -17.40
CA PHE A 273 10.25 -39.04 -16.10
C PHE A 273 9.49 -40.26 -15.55
N THR A 274 8.78 -41.01 -16.40
CA THR A 274 8.08 -42.22 -15.98
C THR A 274 9.00 -43.20 -15.29
N THR A 275 10.14 -43.51 -15.90
CA THR A 275 11.15 -44.41 -15.30
C THR A 275 11.74 -43.85 -14.00
N PHE A 276 11.93 -42.55 -13.96
CA PHE A 276 12.37 -41.86 -12.72
C PHE A 276 11.35 -41.99 -11.58
N SER A 277 10.08 -41.74 -11.90
CA SER A 277 8.98 -41.73 -10.89
C SER A 277 8.65 -43.11 -10.35
N GLU A 278 8.80 -44.19 -11.17
CA GLU A 278 8.58 -45.58 -10.74
C GLU A 278 9.56 -46.04 -9.65
N SER A 279 10.75 -45.43 -9.58
CA SER A 279 11.83 -45.83 -8.66
C SER A 279 11.90 -44.93 -7.40
N ARG A 280 11.01 -43.98 -7.23
CA ARG A 280 11.05 -42.97 -6.17
C ARG A 280 9.76 -42.88 -5.37
N SER A 281 9.87 -42.34 -4.14
CA SER A 281 8.69 -42.01 -3.36
C SER A 281 7.91 -40.83 -3.94
N PRO A 282 6.59 -40.76 -3.77
CA PRO A 282 5.78 -39.62 -4.24
C PRO A 282 6.33 -38.27 -3.75
N GLN A 283 6.86 -38.22 -2.54
CA GLN A 283 7.42 -37.00 -1.95
C GLN A 283 8.72 -36.56 -2.67
N GLU A 284 9.57 -37.48 -3.03
CA GLU A 284 10.80 -37.18 -3.81
C GLU A 284 10.45 -36.69 -5.21
N VAL A 285 9.47 -37.33 -5.86
CA VAL A 285 8.94 -36.92 -7.17
C VAL A 285 8.39 -35.49 -7.12
N PHE A 286 7.58 -35.19 -6.09
CA PHE A 286 7.00 -33.85 -5.89
C PHE A 286 8.08 -32.77 -5.67
N THR A 287 9.05 -33.04 -4.82
CA THR A 287 10.17 -32.13 -4.54
C THR A 287 11.00 -31.89 -5.81
N TYR A 288 11.28 -32.94 -6.57
CA TYR A 288 12.03 -32.85 -7.83
C TYR A 288 11.29 -32.01 -8.88
N LEU A 289 9.99 -32.24 -9.10
CA LEU A 289 9.20 -31.46 -10.03
C LEU A 289 9.19 -29.97 -9.64
N ASN A 290 8.99 -29.67 -8.36
CA ASN A 290 8.99 -28.29 -7.90
C ASN A 290 10.34 -27.60 -8.12
N SER A 291 11.46 -28.29 -7.88
CA SER A 291 12.79 -27.71 -8.11
C SER A 291 13.06 -27.39 -9.59
N LEU A 292 12.49 -28.16 -10.52
CA LEU A 292 12.56 -27.89 -11.94
C LEU A 292 11.62 -26.76 -12.37
N PHE A 293 10.37 -26.83 -11.95
CA PHE A 293 9.35 -25.87 -12.37
C PHE A 293 9.63 -24.47 -11.83
N GLU A 294 10.24 -24.32 -10.66
CA GLU A 294 10.54 -23.02 -10.06
C GLU A 294 11.31 -22.11 -11.03
N PHE A 295 12.48 -22.51 -11.50
CA PHE A 295 13.26 -21.69 -12.44
C PHE A 295 12.68 -21.66 -13.85
N MET A 296 12.03 -22.75 -14.32
CA MET A 296 11.43 -22.79 -15.65
C MET A 296 10.25 -21.80 -15.76
N ILE A 297 9.40 -21.73 -14.74
CA ILE A 297 8.29 -20.79 -14.68
C ILE A 297 8.82 -19.36 -14.61
N GLU A 298 9.85 -19.11 -13.81
CA GLU A 298 10.47 -17.79 -13.72
C GLU A 298 11.01 -17.33 -15.08
N ILE A 299 11.67 -18.24 -15.83
CA ILE A 299 12.19 -17.95 -17.17
C ILE A 299 11.05 -17.64 -18.15
N VAL A 300 9.96 -18.43 -18.14
CA VAL A 300 8.79 -18.19 -19.00
C VAL A 300 8.20 -16.83 -18.70
N ASN A 301 7.94 -16.50 -17.43
CA ASN A 301 7.34 -15.23 -17.01
C ASN A 301 8.22 -14.04 -17.37
N ARG A 302 9.53 -14.11 -17.11
CA ARG A 302 10.52 -13.07 -17.46
C ARG A 302 10.59 -12.78 -18.97
N ASN A 303 10.28 -13.78 -19.80
CA ASN A 303 10.20 -13.65 -21.24
C ASN A 303 8.75 -13.41 -21.74
N HIS A 304 7.87 -12.84 -20.92
CA HIS A 304 6.49 -12.47 -21.26
C HIS A 304 5.57 -13.65 -21.64
N GLY A 305 5.92 -14.87 -21.22
CA GLY A 305 5.06 -16.04 -21.34
C GLY A 305 4.23 -16.25 -20.09
N VAL A 306 3.17 -17.02 -20.23
CA VAL A 306 2.26 -17.40 -19.14
C VAL A 306 2.10 -18.91 -19.11
N ILE A 307 2.28 -19.53 -17.96
CA ILE A 307 1.95 -20.95 -17.78
C ILE A 307 0.43 -21.10 -17.83
N ASN A 308 -0.06 -21.82 -18.82
CA ASN A 308 -1.49 -22.05 -18.99
C ASN A 308 -1.95 -23.26 -18.16
N LYS A 309 -1.22 -24.38 -18.22
CA LYS A 309 -1.52 -25.58 -17.41
C LYS A 309 -0.31 -26.49 -17.23
N PHE A 310 -0.29 -27.21 -16.12
CA PHE A 310 0.62 -28.32 -15.90
C PHE A 310 0.05 -29.62 -16.48
N LEU A 311 0.92 -30.47 -17.02
CA LEU A 311 0.59 -31.70 -17.73
C LEU A 311 1.32 -32.91 -17.13
N GLY A 312 1.30 -33.04 -15.83
CA GLY A 312 2.06 -34.02 -15.07
C GLY A 312 3.53 -33.61 -14.93
N ASP A 313 4.39 -34.19 -15.74
CA ASP A 313 5.85 -33.93 -15.81
C ASP A 313 6.25 -32.82 -16.79
N GLY A 314 5.29 -32.07 -17.25
CA GLY A 314 5.50 -30.97 -18.18
C GLY A 314 4.50 -29.84 -18.00
N PHE A 315 4.55 -28.85 -18.85
CA PHE A 315 3.59 -27.77 -18.90
C PHE A 315 3.36 -27.21 -20.29
N MET A 316 2.23 -26.54 -20.44
CA MET A 316 1.94 -25.69 -21.59
C MET A 316 2.09 -24.23 -21.17
N ALA A 317 2.95 -23.49 -21.89
CA ALA A 317 3.08 -22.05 -21.77
C ALA A 317 2.63 -21.36 -23.06
N VAL A 318 2.18 -20.12 -22.91
CA VAL A 318 1.66 -19.31 -24.01
C VAL A 318 2.27 -17.93 -23.99
N PHE A 319 2.65 -17.45 -25.16
CA PHE A 319 3.17 -16.12 -25.41
C PHE A 319 2.19 -15.40 -26.36
N GLY A 320 1.80 -14.15 -26.05
CA GLY A 320 0.82 -13.39 -26.81
C GLY A 320 -0.59 -13.37 -26.21
N ALA A 321 -0.82 -14.09 -25.10
CA ALA A 321 -2.07 -14.05 -24.35
C ALA A 321 -1.80 -14.15 -22.85
N PRO A 322 -2.51 -13.38 -21.99
CA PRO A 322 -3.58 -12.42 -22.30
C PRO A 322 -3.09 -11.09 -22.91
N PHE A 323 -1.80 -10.81 -22.87
CA PHE A 323 -1.17 -9.62 -23.45
C PHE A 323 -0.10 -10.04 -24.45
N SER A 324 0.18 -9.19 -25.45
CA SER A 324 1.23 -9.38 -26.43
C SER A 324 2.07 -8.10 -26.53
N ASP A 325 3.39 -8.29 -26.69
CA ASP A 325 4.34 -7.22 -27.01
C ASP A 325 4.73 -7.19 -28.51
N GLY A 326 4.10 -8.04 -29.31
CA GLY A 326 4.36 -8.23 -30.74
C GLY A 326 5.59 -9.07 -31.06
N ARG A 327 6.30 -9.62 -30.06
CA ARG A 327 7.49 -10.49 -30.20
C ARG A 327 7.28 -11.87 -29.59
N ASP A 328 6.07 -12.35 -29.60
CA ASP A 328 5.65 -13.54 -28.86
C ASP A 328 6.45 -14.80 -29.25
N SER A 329 6.73 -15.00 -30.54
CA SER A 329 7.53 -16.14 -31.02
C SER A 329 9.01 -16.01 -30.66
N GLN A 330 9.60 -14.82 -30.72
CA GLN A 330 10.96 -14.53 -30.27
C GLN A 330 11.12 -14.77 -28.78
N ASN A 331 10.17 -14.28 -28.00
CA ASN A 331 10.14 -14.46 -26.55
C ASN A 331 10.05 -15.94 -26.18
N ALA A 332 9.21 -16.73 -26.90
CA ALA A 332 9.08 -18.17 -26.70
C ALA A 332 10.38 -18.92 -26.98
N VAL A 333 11.05 -18.61 -28.11
CA VAL A 333 12.33 -19.25 -28.45
C VAL A 333 13.42 -18.87 -27.46
N LYS A 334 13.48 -17.60 -27.05
CA LYS A 334 14.43 -17.15 -26.06
C LYS A 334 14.21 -17.85 -24.72
N ALA A 335 12.97 -17.97 -24.25
CA ALA A 335 12.64 -18.70 -23.02
C ALA A 335 13.05 -20.19 -23.13
N ALA A 336 12.76 -20.85 -24.25
CA ALA A 336 13.13 -22.25 -24.46
C ALA A 336 14.66 -22.47 -24.38
N ARG A 337 15.44 -21.63 -25.07
CA ARG A 337 16.91 -21.70 -25.02
C ARG A 337 17.46 -21.47 -23.62
N GLU A 338 16.92 -20.50 -22.93
CA GLU A 338 17.32 -20.15 -21.56
C GLU A 338 16.98 -21.26 -20.57
N ILE A 339 15.82 -21.92 -20.70
CA ILE A 339 15.46 -23.10 -19.89
C ILE A 339 16.49 -24.21 -20.09
N ILE A 340 16.83 -24.57 -21.33
CA ILE A 340 17.81 -25.61 -21.62
C ILE A 340 19.18 -25.27 -21.05
N GLN A 341 19.63 -24.02 -21.21
CA GLN A 341 20.91 -23.57 -20.73
C GLN A 341 20.96 -23.59 -19.18
N THR A 342 19.92 -23.11 -18.52
CA THR A 342 19.84 -23.09 -17.04
C THR A 342 19.77 -24.51 -16.51
N LEU A 343 18.98 -25.40 -17.10
CA LEU A 343 18.90 -26.80 -16.71
C LEU A 343 20.27 -27.47 -16.81
N HIS A 344 21.02 -27.25 -17.90
CA HIS A 344 22.37 -27.78 -18.03
C HIS A 344 23.31 -27.28 -16.95
N GLN A 345 23.24 -26.00 -16.57
CA GLN A 345 24.02 -25.41 -15.45
C GLN A 345 23.63 -26.02 -14.11
N GLU A 346 22.34 -26.22 -13.83
CA GLU A 346 21.85 -26.83 -12.60
C GLU A 346 22.31 -28.30 -12.44
N VAL A 347 22.31 -29.04 -13.56
CA VAL A 347 22.83 -30.42 -13.61
C VAL A 347 24.35 -30.45 -13.39
N LEU A 348 25.11 -29.58 -14.06
CA LEU A 348 26.57 -29.51 -13.90
C LEU A 348 26.98 -29.09 -12.46
N SER A 349 26.20 -28.24 -11.80
CA SER A 349 26.44 -27.83 -10.42
C SER A 349 26.04 -28.89 -9.38
N GLY A 350 25.40 -29.99 -9.80
CA GLY A 350 24.93 -31.05 -8.92
C GLY A 350 23.67 -30.69 -8.10
N ARG A 351 23.02 -29.54 -8.35
CA ARG A 351 21.78 -29.16 -7.69
C ARG A 351 20.59 -29.96 -8.21
N ILE A 352 20.61 -30.31 -9.50
CA ILE A 352 19.62 -31.17 -10.14
C ILE A 352 20.32 -32.41 -10.70
N GLN A 353 19.71 -33.57 -10.56
CA GLN A 353 20.22 -34.80 -11.19
C GLN A 353 20.20 -34.69 -12.71
N PRO A 354 20.96 -35.57 -13.44
CA PRO A 354 20.97 -35.55 -14.90
C PRO A 354 19.56 -35.60 -15.48
N THR A 355 19.14 -34.51 -16.10
CA THR A 355 17.79 -34.30 -16.60
C THR A 355 17.86 -33.65 -17.98
N ASN A 356 17.01 -34.11 -18.89
CA ASN A 356 16.81 -33.50 -20.19
C ASN A 356 15.34 -33.15 -20.37
N VAL A 357 15.05 -32.17 -21.22
CA VAL A 357 13.69 -31.76 -21.59
C VAL A 357 13.48 -31.84 -23.08
N GLY A 358 12.22 -31.96 -23.49
CA GLY A 358 11.79 -31.73 -24.85
C GLY A 358 10.89 -30.50 -24.90
N ILE A 359 11.18 -29.58 -25.79
CA ILE A 359 10.39 -28.35 -25.97
C ILE A 359 9.93 -28.30 -27.44
N GLY A 360 8.63 -28.06 -27.62
CA GLY A 360 8.02 -27.85 -28.93
C GLY A 360 7.32 -26.53 -29.03
N LEU A 361 7.63 -25.76 -30.09
CA LEU A 361 7.02 -24.43 -30.29
C LEU A 361 6.26 -24.39 -31.62
N HIS A 362 5.05 -23.85 -31.56
CA HIS A 362 4.28 -23.51 -32.75
C HIS A 362 3.54 -22.20 -32.56
N THR A 363 3.42 -21.38 -33.62
CA THR A 363 2.70 -20.10 -33.61
C THR A 363 1.51 -20.11 -34.57
N GLY A 364 0.43 -19.47 -34.22
CA GLY A 364 -0.78 -19.36 -35.02
C GLY A 364 -1.92 -18.69 -34.25
N ASN A 365 -3.08 -18.63 -34.91
CA ASN A 365 -4.28 -18.06 -34.31
C ASN A 365 -4.97 -19.05 -33.38
N ALA A 366 -5.42 -18.54 -32.24
CA ALA A 366 -6.21 -19.28 -31.27
C ALA A 366 -7.32 -18.41 -30.69
N VAL A 367 -8.37 -19.03 -30.17
CA VAL A 367 -9.37 -18.38 -29.33
C VAL A 367 -8.89 -18.44 -27.90
N THR A 368 -8.74 -17.29 -27.27
CA THR A 368 -8.33 -17.13 -25.86
C THR A 368 -9.47 -16.58 -25.04
N GLY A 369 -9.79 -17.17 -23.91
CA GLY A 369 -10.89 -16.71 -23.06
C GLY A 369 -11.29 -17.72 -21.98
N ASN A 370 -12.35 -17.37 -21.26
CA ASN A 370 -12.91 -18.22 -20.23
C ASN A 370 -13.82 -19.30 -20.83
N VAL A 371 -13.48 -20.55 -20.58
CA VAL A 371 -14.28 -21.71 -20.99
C VAL A 371 -14.78 -22.45 -19.77
N GLY A 372 -16.05 -22.84 -19.78
CA GLY A 372 -16.67 -23.59 -18.69
C GLY A 372 -18.10 -23.17 -18.41
N SER A 373 -18.57 -23.51 -17.21
CA SER A 373 -19.92 -23.19 -16.72
C SER A 373 -19.90 -21.96 -15.81
N SER A 374 -21.08 -21.50 -15.37
CA SER A 374 -21.19 -20.44 -14.37
C SER A 374 -20.55 -20.79 -13.01
N GLN A 375 -20.37 -22.08 -12.71
CA GLN A 375 -19.76 -22.54 -11.46
C GLN A 375 -18.26 -22.76 -11.55
N ARG A 376 -17.72 -23.05 -12.76
CA ARG A 376 -16.29 -23.30 -12.99
C ARG A 376 -15.90 -22.81 -14.36
N LYS A 377 -15.08 -21.78 -14.41
CA LYS A 377 -14.47 -21.23 -15.63
C LYS A 377 -12.95 -21.36 -15.54
N GLU A 378 -12.32 -21.66 -16.65
CA GLU A 378 -10.87 -21.72 -16.78
C GLU A 378 -10.45 -20.82 -17.97
N TYR A 379 -9.51 -19.92 -17.72
CA TYR A 379 -8.90 -19.16 -18.81
C TYR A 379 -8.00 -20.09 -19.60
N THR A 380 -8.36 -20.33 -20.84
CA THR A 380 -7.65 -21.28 -21.68
C THR A 380 -7.57 -20.83 -23.13
N ILE A 381 -6.81 -21.56 -23.90
CA ILE A 381 -6.52 -21.30 -25.30
C ILE A 381 -6.97 -22.49 -26.10
N ILE A 382 -7.80 -22.27 -27.14
CA ILE A 382 -8.37 -23.31 -27.99
C ILE A 382 -8.00 -22.99 -29.43
N GLY A 383 -7.42 -23.98 -30.11
CA GLY A 383 -7.08 -23.89 -31.53
C GLY A 383 -6.17 -25.02 -31.98
N ASP A 384 -6.06 -25.19 -33.30
CA ASP A 384 -5.14 -26.19 -33.92
C ASP A 384 -3.67 -25.92 -33.52
N VAL A 385 -3.34 -24.64 -33.24
CA VAL A 385 -2.00 -24.22 -32.77
C VAL A 385 -1.57 -24.97 -31.52
N VAL A 386 -2.47 -25.23 -30.58
CA VAL A 386 -2.19 -25.97 -29.33
C VAL A 386 -1.85 -27.44 -29.65
N ASN A 387 -2.66 -28.07 -30.49
CA ASN A 387 -2.47 -29.45 -30.85
C ASN A 387 -1.17 -29.65 -31.62
N LEU A 388 -0.85 -28.70 -32.52
CA LEU A 388 0.36 -28.82 -33.33
C LEU A 388 1.63 -28.57 -32.48
N ALA A 389 1.62 -27.62 -31.56
CA ALA A 389 2.73 -27.41 -30.63
C ALA A 389 3.05 -28.66 -29.79
N SER A 390 2.02 -29.33 -29.24
CA SER A 390 2.18 -30.62 -28.52
C SER A 390 2.79 -31.71 -29.37
N ARG A 391 2.38 -31.78 -30.65
CA ARG A 391 2.92 -32.79 -31.59
C ARG A 391 4.36 -32.48 -31.98
N VAL A 392 4.72 -31.20 -32.18
CA VAL A 392 6.11 -30.76 -32.40
C VAL A 392 6.98 -31.13 -31.20
N GLU A 393 6.48 -30.94 -29.97
CA GLU A 393 7.19 -31.39 -28.76
C GLU A 393 7.48 -32.91 -28.81
N SER A 394 6.46 -33.71 -29.11
CA SER A 394 6.59 -35.17 -29.14
C SER A 394 7.62 -35.68 -30.12
N LEU A 395 7.89 -34.96 -31.22
CA LEU A 395 8.91 -35.31 -32.23
C LEU A 395 10.35 -35.18 -31.67
N ASN A 396 10.58 -34.48 -30.56
CA ASN A 396 11.92 -34.46 -29.97
C ASN A 396 12.45 -35.84 -29.60
N LYS A 397 11.56 -36.79 -29.24
CA LYS A 397 11.94 -38.21 -29.00
C LYS A 397 12.47 -38.91 -30.26
N GLN A 398 11.88 -38.60 -31.41
CA GLN A 398 12.26 -39.20 -32.69
C GLN A 398 13.57 -38.63 -33.23
N PHE A 399 13.82 -37.33 -33.02
CA PHE A 399 14.96 -36.63 -33.59
C PHE A 399 16.12 -36.40 -32.59
N ASP A 400 16.04 -36.99 -31.42
CA ASP A 400 17.02 -36.82 -30.34
C ASP A 400 17.41 -35.33 -30.15
N SER A 401 16.41 -34.54 -29.87
CA SER A 401 16.51 -33.09 -29.75
C SER A 401 15.85 -32.60 -28.47
N GLN A 402 16.22 -31.40 -28.05
CA GLN A 402 15.61 -30.73 -26.89
C GLN A 402 14.68 -29.60 -27.30
N LEU A 403 14.87 -28.99 -28.47
CA LEU A 403 14.06 -27.87 -28.94
C LEU A 403 13.74 -28.03 -30.43
N LEU A 404 12.45 -28.17 -30.70
CA LEU A 404 11.90 -28.18 -32.04
C LEU A 404 10.92 -27.02 -32.24
N ILE A 405 11.01 -26.42 -33.43
CA ILE A 405 10.09 -25.36 -33.85
C ILE A 405 9.46 -25.70 -35.19
N SER A 406 8.24 -25.24 -35.42
CA SER A 406 7.60 -25.31 -36.72
C SER A 406 8.12 -24.25 -37.70
N ASP A 407 7.85 -24.42 -39.00
CA ASP A 407 8.08 -23.42 -40.04
C ASP A 407 7.44 -22.06 -39.72
N ALA A 408 6.23 -22.06 -39.14
CA ALA A 408 5.54 -20.85 -38.71
C ALA A 408 6.34 -20.05 -37.68
N VAL A 409 6.94 -20.73 -36.67
CA VAL A 409 7.82 -20.06 -35.68
C VAL A 409 9.10 -19.58 -36.36
N LYS A 410 9.75 -20.40 -37.17
CA LYS A 410 10.96 -20.00 -37.91
C LYS A 410 10.75 -18.74 -38.74
N ASN A 411 9.63 -18.66 -39.45
CA ASN A 411 9.29 -17.48 -40.23
C ASN A 411 9.03 -16.25 -39.36
N ALA A 412 8.37 -16.43 -38.20
CA ALA A 412 8.08 -15.36 -37.29
C ALA A 412 9.34 -14.77 -36.61
N ILE A 413 10.34 -15.62 -36.29
CA ILE A 413 11.59 -15.15 -35.62
C ILE A 413 12.65 -14.67 -36.63
N GLY A 414 12.51 -15.03 -37.93
CA GLY A 414 13.35 -14.54 -39.01
C GLY A 414 14.85 -14.82 -38.81
N LYS A 415 15.66 -13.78 -38.68
CA LYS A 415 17.13 -13.89 -38.54
C LYS A 415 17.58 -14.64 -37.29
N GLU A 416 16.77 -14.68 -36.23
CA GLU A 416 17.09 -15.40 -34.99
C GLU A 416 17.03 -16.92 -35.15
N ALA A 417 16.54 -17.42 -36.30
CA ALA A 417 16.55 -18.82 -36.68
C ALA A 417 17.75 -19.21 -37.54
N ALA A 418 18.82 -18.42 -37.59
CA ALA A 418 19.96 -18.68 -38.48
C ALA A 418 20.68 -20.00 -38.20
N ASP A 419 20.60 -20.50 -36.96
CA ASP A 419 21.14 -21.79 -36.52
C ASP A 419 20.15 -22.97 -36.63
N ALA A 420 18.93 -22.72 -37.14
CA ALA A 420 17.90 -23.75 -37.25
C ALA A 420 18.23 -24.77 -38.32
N ILE A 421 18.31 -26.05 -37.95
CA ILE A 421 18.57 -27.17 -38.83
C ILE A 421 17.24 -27.75 -39.30
N SER A 422 16.96 -27.74 -40.61
CA SER A 422 15.75 -28.36 -41.16
C SER A 422 15.79 -29.88 -41.03
N LEU A 423 14.72 -30.41 -40.45
CA LEU A 423 14.47 -31.87 -40.38
C LEU A 423 13.52 -32.33 -41.49
N GLY A 424 13.15 -31.41 -42.39
CA GLY A 424 12.24 -31.66 -43.50
C GLY A 424 10.77 -31.70 -43.09
N LYS A 425 9.94 -32.19 -44.01
CA LYS A 425 8.50 -32.33 -43.79
C LYS A 425 8.20 -33.64 -43.08
N VAL A 426 7.63 -33.54 -41.87
CA VAL A 426 7.32 -34.67 -41.01
C VAL A 426 5.81 -34.88 -40.94
N ALA A 427 5.36 -36.12 -41.14
CA ALA A 427 3.97 -36.48 -40.95
C ALA A 427 3.61 -36.40 -39.46
N VAL A 428 2.56 -35.66 -39.14
CA VAL A 428 2.10 -35.44 -37.75
C VAL A 428 0.74 -36.11 -37.59
N LYS A 429 0.57 -36.91 -36.55
CA LYS A 429 -0.66 -37.67 -36.29
C LYS A 429 -1.90 -36.76 -36.37
N GLY A 430 -2.89 -37.13 -37.23
CA GLY A 430 -4.14 -36.41 -37.36
C GLY A 430 -4.06 -35.11 -38.19
N ARG A 431 -3.01 -34.92 -39.00
CA ARG A 431 -2.95 -33.93 -40.09
C ARG A 431 -2.78 -34.64 -41.44
N LEU A 432 -3.43 -34.10 -42.46
CA LEU A 432 -3.28 -34.57 -43.83
C LEU A 432 -1.96 -34.06 -44.43
N ASP A 433 -1.61 -32.81 -44.13
CA ASP A 433 -0.39 -32.18 -44.65
C ASP A 433 0.75 -32.33 -43.67
N PRO A 434 1.94 -32.77 -44.10
CA PRO A 434 3.14 -32.83 -43.30
C PRO A 434 3.62 -31.42 -42.91
N VAL A 435 4.17 -31.29 -41.70
CA VAL A 435 4.67 -30.03 -41.16
C VAL A 435 6.18 -29.99 -41.29
N GLU A 436 6.72 -28.86 -41.74
CA GLU A 436 8.17 -28.68 -41.76
C GLU A 436 8.64 -28.27 -40.34
N VAL A 437 9.64 -29.00 -39.84
CA VAL A 437 10.14 -28.89 -38.47
C VAL A 437 11.64 -28.58 -38.49
N PHE A 438 12.07 -27.76 -37.56
CA PHE A 438 13.46 -27.32 -37.42
C PHE A 438 13.96 -27.58 -35.99
N LYS A 439 15.20 -28.06 -35.91
CA LYS A 439 15.93 -28.26 -34.65
C LYS A 439 16.73 -27.00 -34.30
N LEU A 440 16.61 -26.52 -33.06
CA LEU A 440 17.40 -25.44 -32.50
C LEU A 440 18.30 -25.89 -31.31
N ALA A 441 18.05 -27.07 -30.73
CA ALA A 441 18.88 -27.72 -29.72
C ALA A 441 18.58 -29.22 -29.60
#